data_ed22f62b2a3444b8c3be20fdd2daeb25
#
_entry.id   ed22f62b2a3444b8c3be20fdd2daeb25
#
_cell.length_a   1.000
_cell.length_b   1.000
_cell.length_c   1.000
_cell.angle_alpha   90.00
_cell.angle_beta   90.00
_cell.angle_gamma   90.00
#
_symmetry.space_group_name_H-M   'P 1'
#
loop_
_entity.id
_entity.type
_entity.pdbx_description
1 polymer ?
#
loop_
_entity_poly.entity_id
_entity_poly.type
_entity_poly.pdbx_seq_one_letter_code
_entity_poly.pdbx_strand_id
1 'polypeptide(L)'
;MTRSARGTLKAPGRRVRQKAGLNRGILASGWGLLVRRLETKATSRVEKVNPAFSSQRCSACGHVDAKSRESQARFVCTACGFACNADVNAARNIAAGHAVTARGGGGVAQPVNREPQLLLQMA
;
A
#
# COMPACT_ATOMS: atom_id res chain seq x y z
N MET A 1 8.71 -9.16 -6.13
CA MET A 1 7.84 -10.36 -6.12
C MET A 1 8.17 -11.22 -7.30
N THR A 2 8.79 -12.36 -7.10
CA THR A 2 8.97 -13.36 -8.15
C THR A 2 7.61 -13.95 -8.49
N ARG A 3 7.14 -13.73 -9.69
CA ARG A 3 5.98 -14.43 -10.24
C ARG A 3 6.24 -15.94 -10.14
N SER A 4 5.48 -16.63 -9.29
CA SER A 4 5.49 -18.08 -9.38
C SER A 4 4.81 -18.45 -10.69
N ALA A 5 5.57 -19.03 -11.59
CA ALA A 5 4.97 -19.66 -12.75
C ALA A 5 3.95 -20.69 -12.25
N ARG A 6 2.70 -20.56 -12.68
CA ARG A 6 1.72 -21.62 -12.50
C ARG A 6 2.25 -22.81 -13.29
N GLY A 7 2.63 -23.89 -12.59
CA GLY A 7 3.02 -25.10 -13.28
C GLY A 7 1.82 -25.69 -14.02
N THR A 8 2.10 -26.41 -15.07
CA THR A 8 1.14 -27.31 -15.74
C THR A 8 1.14 -28.67 -15.06
N LEU A 9 0.17 -29.53 -15.36
CA LEU A 9 0.14 -30.91 -14.85
C LEU A 9 1.41 -31.70 -15.20
N LYS A 10 2.06 -31.38 -16.33
CA LYS A 10 3.32 -32.01 -16.78
C LYS A 10 4.58 -31.35 -16.21
N ALA A 11 4.50 -30.11 -15.74
CA ALA A 11 5.60 -29.38 -15.15
C ALA A 11 5.07 -28.57 -13.94
N PRO A 12 5.03 -29.19 -12.75
CA PRO A 12 4.56 -28.51 -11.55
C PRO A 12 5.48 -27.32 -11.22
N GLY A 13 4.88 -26.17 -10.90
CA GLY A 13 5.60 -24.96 -10.55
C GLY A 13 6.47 -25.16 -9.29
N ARG A 14 7.57 -24.41 -9.22
CA ARG A 14 8.46 -24.44 -8.06
C ARG A 14 7.76 -23.94 -6.79
N ARG A 15 7.98 -24.62 -5.67
CA ARG A 15 7.52 -24.24 -4.32
C ARG A 15 5.98 -24.13 -4.16
N VAL A 16 5.22 -24.89 -4.92
CA VAL A 16 3.74 -24.87 -4.88
C VAL A 16 3.19 -25.20 -3.49
N ARG A 17 3.79 -26.19 -2.80
CA ARG A 17 3.37 -26.57 -1.43
C ARG A 17 3.58 -25.46 -0.41
N GLN A 18 4.73 -24.77 -0.46
CA GLN A 18 5.05 -23.67 0.45
C GLN A 18 4.09 -22.48 0.21
N LYS A 19 3.79 -22.17 -1.05
CA LYS A 19 2.83 -21.13 -1.42
C LYS A 19 1.42 -21.46 -0.99
N ALA A 20 0.99 -22.71 -1.15
CA ALA A 20 -0.33 -23.15 -0.69
C ALA A 20 -0.46 -23.08 0.83
N GLY A 21 0.60 -23.40 1.57
CA GLY A 21 0.66 -23.24 3.02
C GLY A 21 0.57 -21.78 3.45
N LEU A 22 1.35 -20.91 2.82
CA LEU A 22 1.32 -19.47 3.08
C LEU A 22 -0.05 -18.87 2.77
N ASN A 23 -0.64 -19.20 1.63
CA ASN A 23 -1.96 -18.71 1.26
C ASN A 23 -3.05 -19.17 2.24
N ARG A 24 -2.99 -20.41 2.71
CA ARG A 24 -3.89 -20.89 3.78
C ARG A 24 -3.72 -20.11 5.06
N GLY A 25 -2.49 -19.81 5.48
CA GLY A 25 -2.20 -18.99 6.65
C GLY A 25 -2.77 -17.57 6.51
N ILE A 26 -2.58 -16.94 5.36
CA ILE A 26 -3.12 -15.61 5.07
C ILE A 26 -4.66 -15.62 5.09
N LEU A 27 -5.29 -16.62 4.47
CA LEU A 27 -6.75 -16.76 4.47
C LEU A 27 -7.29 -17.04 5.88
N ALA A 28 -6.59 -17.85 6.68
CA ALA A 28 -6.95 -18.14 8.06
C ALA A 28 -6.78 -16.94 9.01
N SER A 29 -5.97 -15.94 8.64
CA SER A 29 -5.74 -14.73 9.46
C SER A 29 -6.95 -13.80 9.59
N GLY A 30 -8.04 -14.09 8.89
CA GLY A 30 -9.31 -13.38 9.06
C GLY A 30 -9.37 -11.97 8.47
N TRP A 31 -8.46 -11.61 7.55
CA TRP A 31 -8.47 -10.30 6.90
C TRP A 31 -9.80 -9.94 6.25
N GLY A 32 -10.45 -10.90 5.59
CA GLY A 32 -11.77 -10.67 4.99
C GLY A 32 -12.86 -10.39 6.01
N LEU A 33 -12.77 -10.99 7.19
CA LEU A 33 -13.68 -10.73 8.30
C LEU A 33 -13.41 -9.35 8.90
N LEU A 34 -12.14 -8.97 9.06
CA LEU A 34 -11.74 -7.64 9.53
C LEU A 34 -12.30 -6.55 8.62
N VAL A 35 -12.11 -6.69 7.32
CA VAL A 35 -12.62 -5.73 6.32
C VAL A 35 -14.13 -5.58 6.45
N ARG A 36 -14.88 -6.68 6.48
CA ARG A 36 -16.34 -6.66 6.64
C ARG A 36 -16.77 -6.00 7.95
N ARG A 37 -16.10 -6.28 9.05
CA ARG A 37 -16.40 -5.65 10.35
C ARG A 37 -16.12 -4.16 10.34
N LEU A 38 -15.04 -3.73 9.70
CA LEU A 38 -14.74 -2.30 9.54
C LEU A 38 -15.80 -1.60 8.69
N GLU A 39 -16.18 -2.17 7.56
CA GLU A 39 -17.22 -1.63 6.68
C GLU A 39 -18.58 -1.52 7.40
N THR A 40 -18.94 -2.51 8.20
CA THR A 40 -20.20 -2.52 8.94
C THR A 40 -20.22 -1.52 10.08
N LYS A 41 -19.11 -1.40 10.84
CA LYS A 41 -19.07 -0.55 12.04
C LYS A 41 -18.73 0.91 11.74
N ALA A 42 -17.97 1.15 10.71
CA ALA A 42 -17.47 2.48 10.38
C ALA A 42 -18.10 3.03 9.09
N THR A 43 -19.37 2.75 8.86
CA THR A 43 -20.16 3.15 7.70
C THR A 43 -19.70 4.50 7.14
N SER A 44 -19.32 4.56 5.87
CA SER A 44 -18.77 5.73 5.17
C SER A 44 -17.41 6.28 5.60
N ARG A 45 -16.76 5.71 6.61
CA ARG A 45 -15.42 6.14 7.08
C ARG A 45 -14.29 5.21 6.62
N VAL A 46 -14.62 4.09 5.99
CA VAL A 46 -13.64 3.12 5.49
C VAL A 46 -13.63 3.19 3.98
N GLU A 47 -12.51 3.54 3.42
CA GLU A 47 -12.27 3.57 2.00
C GLU A 47 -11.22 2.51 1.63
N LYS A 48 -11.51 1.75 0.59
CA LYS A 48 -10.57 0.79 0.02
C LYS A 48 -9.73 1.49 -1.02
N VAL A 49 -8.43 1.57 -0.75
CA VAL A 49 -7.47 2.19 -1.65
C VAL A 49 -6.69 1.11 -2.38
N ASN A 50 -6.47 1.27 -3.69
CA ASN A 50 -5.61 0.39 -4.45
C ASN A 50 -4.15 0.59 -4.01
N PRO A 51 -3.46 -0.42 -3.47
CA PRO A 51 -2.10 -0.28 -2.95
C PRO A 51 -1.02 -0.23 -4.03
N ALA A 52 -1.36 -0.30 -5.31
CA ALA A 52 -0.38 -0.33 -6.40
C ALA A 52 0.55 0.89 -6.33
N PHE A 53 1.86 0.62 -6.40
CA PHE A 53 2.94 1.61 -6.36
C PHE A 53 3.03 2.49 -5.11
N SER A 54 2.19 2.30 -4.10
CA SER A 54 2.24 3.09 -2.86
C SER A 54 3.61 3.04 -2.16
N SER A 55 4.32 1.93 -2.29
CA SER A 55 5.67 1.75 -1.73
C SER A 55 6.80 2.36 -2.58
N GLN A 56 6.53 2.72 -3.82
CA GLN A 56 7.51 3.28 -4.76
C GLN A 56 7.31 4.77 -5.00
N ARG A 57 6.15 5.30 -4.62
CA ARG A 57 5.80 6.72 -4.77
C ARG A 57 6.40 7.53 -3.62
N CYS A 58 6.99 8.66 -3.94
CA CYS A 58 7.41 9.62 -2.94
C CYS A 58 6.22 10.40 -2.38
N SER A 59 6.05 10.40 -1.06
CA SER A 59 4.98 11.15 -0.40
C SER A 59 5.19 12.67 -0.43
N ALA A 60 6.41 13.14 -0.70
CA ALA A 60 6.73 14.57 -0.76
C ALA A 60 6.50 15.15 -2.17
N CYS A 61 7.03 14.51 -3.22
CA CYS A 61 6.97 15.06 -4.59
C CYS A 61 6.08 14.26 -5.55
N GLY A 62 5.61 13.08 -5.16
CA GLY A 62 4.77 12.23 -5.99
C GLY A 62 5.51 11.41 -7.05
N HIS A 63 6.83 11.52 -7.17
CA HIS A 63 7.61 10.74 -8.13
C HIS A 63 7.53 9.24 -7.83
N VAL A 64 7.36 8.43 -8.86
CA VAL A 64 7.23 6.96 -8.74
C VAL A 64 8.44 6.30 -9.37
N ASP A 65 9.28 5.69 -8.55
CA ASP A 65 10.45 4.94 -9.00
C ASP A 65 10.73 3.78 -8.04
N ALA A 66 10.89 2.58 -8.59
CA ALA A 66 11.24 1.41 -7.81
C ALA A 66 12.58 1.54 -7.08
N LYS A 67 13.53 2.29 -7.65
CA LYS A 67 14.84 2.56 -7.06
C LYS A 67 14.78 3.43 -5.80
N SER A 68 13.73 4.23 -5.65
CA SER A 68 13.52 5.04 -4.44
C SER A 68 13.33 4.21 -3.19
N ARG A 69 12.88 2.95 -3.31
CA ARG A 69 12.82 2.01 -2.20
C ARG A 69 14.11 1.20 -2.12
N GLU A 70 15.09 1.69 -1.38
CA GLU A 70 16.39 1.03 -1.23
C GLU A 70 16.30 -0.28 -0.44
N SER A 71 15.38 -0.35 0.55
CA SER A 71 15.17 -1.52 1.39
C SER A 71 13.74 -1.59 1.93
N GLN A 72 13.44 -2.59 2.75
CA GLN A 72 12.16 -2.65 3.46
C GLN A 72 11.97 -1.47 4.43
N ALA A 73 13.05 -0.98 5.02
CA ALA A 73 12.99 0.07 6.03
C ALA A 73 13.30 1.47 5.48
N ARG A 74 14.03 1.58 4.37
CA ARG A 74 14.55 2.86 3.87
C ARG A 74 13.98 3.23 2.51
N PHE A 75 13.45 4.43 2.44
CA PHE A 75 12.99 5.10 1.22
C PHE A 75 13.79 6.38 1.01
N VAL A 76 14.36 6.56 -0.17
CA VAL A 76 15.06 7.77 -0.60
C VAL A 76 14.60 8.11 -2.01
N CYS A 77 13.92 9.22 -2.19
CA CYS A 77 13.40 9.62 -3.49
C CYS A 77 14.54 9.95 -4.46
N THR A 78 14.55 9.32 -5.61
CA THR A 78 15.55 9.58 -6.67
C THR A 78 15.38 10.94 -7.34
N ALA A 79 14.20 11.56 -7.24
CA ALA A 79 13.92 12.86 -7.86
C ALA A 79 14.18 14.05 -6.91
N CYS A 80 13.67 14.00 -5.67
CA CYS A 80 13.77 15.14 -4.75
C CYS A 80 14.69 14.91 -3.54
N GLY A 81 15.24 13.70 -3.37
CA GLY A 81 16.12 13.37 -2.26
C GLY A 81 15.42 13.19 -0.90
N PHE A 82 14.08 13.27 -0.86
CA PHE A 82 13.33 13.04 0.37
C PHE A 82 13.61 11.64 0.91
N ALA A 83 14.01 11.54 2.17
CA ALA A 83 14.35 10.29 2.85
C ALA A 83 13.46 10.07 4.07
N CYS A 84 12.95 8.87 4.22
CA CYS A 84 12.16 8.46 5.39
C CYS A 84 12.09 6.93 5.51
N ASN A 85 11.41 6.45 6.54
CA ASN A 85 11.07 5.04 6.63
C ASN A 85 10.11 4.64 5.48
N ALA A 86 10.38 3.50 4.83
CA ALA A 86 9.62 3.06 3.65
C ALA A 86 8.14 2.78 3.95
N ASP A 87 7.83 2.24 5.14
CA ASP A 87 6.46 1.95 5.54
C ASP A 87 5.69 3.23 5.88
N VAL A 88 6.36 4.20 6.51
CA VAL A 88 5.78 5.53 6.77
C VAL A 88 5.47 6.26 5.46
N ASN A 89 6.38 6.20 4.47
CA ASN A 89 6.15 6.77 3.16
C ASN A 89 4.93 6.11 2.47
N ALA A 90 4.86 4.78 2.48
CA ALA A 90 3.73 4.04 1.92
C ALA A 90 2.41 4.36 2.62
N ALA A 91 2.43 4.44 3.95
CA ALA A 91 1.25 4.80 4.74
C ALA A 91 0.73 6.21 4.41
N ARG A 92 1.62 7.18 4.24
CA ARG A 92 1.26 8.55 3.81
C ARG A 92 0.61 8.56 2.43
N ASN A 93 1.15 7.78 1.47
CA ASN A 93 0.57 7.66 0.14
C ASN A 93 -0.84 7.05 0.17
N ILE A 94 -1.05 6.02 0.98
CA ILE A 94 -2.35 5.38 1.15
C ILE A 94 -3.34 6.35 1.82
N ALA A 95 -2.93 7.03 2.88
CA ALA A 95 -3.75 8.01 3.57
C ALA A 95 -4.17 9.19 2.69
N ALA A 96 -3.30 9.60 1.76
CA ALA A 96 -3.61 10.63 0.77
C ALA A 96 -4.48 10.14 -0.40
N GLY A 97 -4.85 8.87 -0.44
CA GLY A 97 -5.62 8.29 -1.55
C GLY A 97 -4.83 8.14 -2.86
N HIS A 98 -3.52 8.35 -2.83
CA HIS A 98 -2.67 8.37 -4.03
C HIS A 98 -2.28 6.99 -4.55
N ALA A 99 -2.85 5.93 -4.03
CA ALA A 99 -2.49 4.59 -4.48
C ALA A 99 -3.01 4.25 -5.88
N VAL A 100 -3.68 5.11 -6.60
CA VAL A 100 -4.53 4.60 -7.67
C VAL A 100 -4.36 5.17 -9.04
N THR A 101 -3.73 6.24 -9.30
CA THR A 101 -3.74 6.75 -10.67
C THR A 101 -2.37 6.78 -11.30
N ALA A 102 -1.84 5.60 -11.60
CA ALA A 102 -0.72 5.46 -12.53
C ALA A 102 -1.19 5.32 -13.99
N ARG A 103 -2.45 5.61 -14.32
CA ARG A 103 -2.92 5.67 -15.72
C ARG A 103 -4.02 6.69 -15.87
N GLY A 104 -3.67 7.83 -16.46
CA GLY A 104 -4.50 8.66 -17.30
C GLY A 104 -5.93 8.92 -16.83
N GLY A 105 -6.12 10.02 -16.17
CA GLY A 105 -7.43 10.56 -15.87
C GLY A 105 -7.24 11.80 -15.01
N GLY A 106 -7.28 12.97 -15.62
CA GLY A 106 -7.17 14.25 -14.95
C GLY A 106 -8.27 14.38 -13.89
N GLY A 107 -7.88 14.22 -12.67
CA GLY A 107 -8.65 14.58 -11.50
C GLY A 107 -7.65 15.06 -10.48
N VAL A 108 -7.52 16.36 -10.33
CA VAL A 108 -6.76 16.99 -9.26
C VAL A 108 -7.49 16.69 -7.97
N ALA A 109 -7.22 15.54 -7.36
CA ALA A 109 -7.57 15.33 -5.98
C ALA A 109 -6.61 16.20 -5.16
N GLN A 110 -7.11 17.31 -4.68
CA GLN A 110 -6.40 18.14 -3.73
C GLN A 110 -6.07 17.27 -2.49
N PRO A 111 -4.86 17.38 -1.95
CA PRO A 111 -4.55 16.74 -0.70
C PRO A 111 -5.47 17.32 0.36
N VAL A 112 -6.43 16.55 0.79
CA VAL A 112 -7.14 16.87 2.02
C VAL A 112 -6.17 16.64 3.14
N ASN A 113 -5.48 17.67 3.54
CA ASN A 113 -4.62 17.70 4.70
C ASN A 113 -5.53 17.58 5.94
N ARG A 114 -5.96 16.35 6.23
CA ARG A 114 -6.59 16.03 7.50
C ARG A 114 -5.50 15.60 8.47
N GLU A 115 -4.68 16.54 8.85
CA GLU A 115 -4.07 16.43 10.17
C GLU A 115 -5.22 16.42 11.18
N PRO A 116 -5.32 15.41 12.06
CA PRO A 116 -6.19 15.54 13.20
C PRO A 116 -5.64 16.69 14.04
N GLN A 117 -6.31 17.80 14.01
CA GLN A 117 -6.12 18.87 14.98
C GLN A 117 -6.65 18.39 16.33
N LEU A 118 -5.94 17.42 16.88
CA LEU A 118 -6.08 16.99 18.25
C LEU A 118 -4.92 17.64 18.99
N LEU A 119 -5.03 18.88 19.34
CA LEU A 119 -4.19 19.41 20.43
C LEU A 119 -4.11 20.94 20.39
N LEU A 120 -5.21 21.62 20.48
CA LEU A 120 -5.15 23.02 20.92
C LEU A 120 -6.47 23.48 21.54
N GLN A 121 -7.03 22.64 22.42
CA GLN A 121 -8.11 23.09 23.31
C GLN A 121 -7.84 22.56 24.73
N MET A 122 -6.68 22.79 25.22
CA MET A 122 -6.38 22.79 26.66
C MET A 122 -5.42 23.95 26.94
N ALA A 123 -5.94 25.11 26.91
CA ALA A 123 -5.45 26.27 27.61
C ALA A 123 -6.63 26.90 28.32
#